data_987e02014af0038f1cfdcf5c97ef6406
#
_entry.id   987e02014af0038f1cfdcf5c97ef6406
#
_cell.length_a   1.000
_cell.length_b   1.000
_cell.length_c   1.000
_cell.angle_alpha   90.00
_cell.angle_beta   90.00
_cell.angle_gamma   90.00
#
_symmetry.space_group_name_H-M   'P 1'
#
loop_
_entity.id
_entity.type
_entity.pdbx_description
1 polymer ?
#
loop_
_entity_poly.entity_id
_entity_poly.type
_entity_poly.pdbx_seq_one_letter_code
_entity_poly.pdbx_strand_id
1 'polypeptide(L)'
;MKKINRKMQTCKAVADGASEVLDGLAKQGIIDSYIVSCCTTTPTADGGTDYDSGSTTYGNPDSLVKMMSFIICDIEAHKKIPVPATIMAIMETIKQMKRGAGYSVRQ
;
A
#
# COMPACT_ATOMS: atom_id res chain seq x y z
N MET A 1 19.19 16.28 11.23
CA MET A 1 19.43 15.03 10.49
C MET A 1 18.32 14.03 10.81
N LYS A 2 17.65 13.54 9.80
CA LYS A 2 16.57 12.58 10.00
C LYS A 2 17.15 11.25 10.44
N LYS A 3 16.68 10.73 11.57
CA LYS A 3 17.04 9.38 11.99
C LYS A 3 16.50 8.37 10.99
N ILE A 4 17.36 7.47 10.56
CA ILE A 4 16.94 6.38 9.68
C ILE A 4 16.01 5.46 10.46
N ASN A 5 14.77 5.30 9.98
CA ASN A 5 13.79 4.43 10.60
C ASN A 5 14.04 2.99 10.15
N ARG A 6 14.49 2.15 11.08
CA ARG A 6 14.80 0.75 10.81
C ARG A 6 13.59 -0.03 10.31
N LYS A 7 12.40 0.26 10.87
CA LYS A 7 11.15 -0.37 10.44
C LYS A 7 10.84 -0.05 8.97
N MET A 8 11.00 1.21 8.58
CA MET A 8 10.76 1.64 7.22
C MET A 8 11.73 0.97 6.25
N GLN A 9 13.01 0.89 6.61
CA GLN A 9 14.01 0.22 5.78
C GLN A 9 13.69 -1.26 5.58
N THR A 10 13.30 -1.95 6.65
CA THR A 10 12.93 -3.37 6.58
C THR A 10 11.69 -3.56 5.72
N CYS A 11 10.67 -2.72 5.90
CA CYS A 11 9.45 -2.76 5.10
C CYS A 11 9.76 -2.58 3.62
N LYS A 12 10.59 -1.60 3.29
CA LYS A 12 10.98 -1.33 1.91
C LYS A 12 11.77 -2.49 1.31
N ALA A 13 12.72 -3.05 2.06
CA ALA A 13 13.53 -4.18 1.58
C ALA A 13 12.67 -5.41 1.30
N VAL A 14 11.70 -5.70 2.17
CA VAL A 14 10.77 -6.82 1.97
C VAL A 14 9.89 -6.58 0.74
N ALA A 15 9.38 -5.36 0.58
CA ALA A 15 8.57 -5.01 -0.58
C ALA A 15 9.37 -5.12 -1.88
N ASP A 16 10.61 -4.65 -1.89
CA ASP A 16 11.49 -4.73 -3.06
C ASP A 16 11.78 -6.19 -3.42
N GLY A 17 12.07 -7.03 -2.42
CA GLY A 17 12.32 -8.46 -2.65
C GLY A 17 11.08 -9.17 -3.21
N ALA A 18 9.92 -8.89 -2.65
CA ALA A 18 8.65 -9.45 -3.14
C ALA A 18 8.37 -8.99 -4.58
N SER A 19 8.63 -7.72 -4.89
CA SER A 19 8.46 -7.19 -6.25
C SER A 19 9.36 -7.88 -7.26
N GLU A 20 10.62 -8.17 -6.89
CA GLU A 20 11.54 -8.89 -7.79
C GLU A 20 11.03 -10.27 -8.15
N VAL A 21 10.52 -11.01 -7.16
CA VAL A 21 9.95 -12.34 -7.40
C VAL A 21 8.74 -12.24 -8.33
N LEU A 22 7.85 -11.31 -8.07
CA LEU A 22 6.63 -11.12 -8.86
C LEU A 22 6.95 -10.63 -10.28
N ASP A 23 7.94 -9.75 -10.44
CA ASP A 23 8.40 -9.32 -11.75
C ASP A 23 8.91 -10.51 -12.57
N GLY A 24 9.64 -11.42 -11.94
CA GLY A 24 10.09 -12.64 -12.61
C GLY A 24 8.94 -13.48 -13.11
N LEU A 25 7.89 -13.64 -12.32
CA LEU A 25 6.70 -14.37 -12.71
C LEU A 25 5.91 -13.66 -13.82
N ALA A 26 5.86 -12.34 -13.76
CA ALA A 26 5.19 -11.54 -14.79
C ALA A 26 5.92 -11.67 -16.14
N LYS A 27 7.24 -11.63 -16.14
CA LYS A 27 8.04 -11.81 -17.36
C LYS A 27 7.87 -13.18 -17.97
N GLN A 28 7.59 -14.20 -17.15
CA GLN A 28 7.32 -15.56 -17.61
C GLN A 28 5.88 -15.76 -18.06
N GLY A 29 5.03 -14.73 -17.93
CA GLY A 29 3.62 -14.85 -18.28
C GLY A 29 2.78 -15.67 -17.30
N ILE A 30 3.30 -15.95 -16.10
CA ILE A 30 2.58 -16.71 -15.09
C ILE A 30 1.53 -15.84 -14.40
N ILE A 31 1.84 -14.56 -14.20
CA ILE A 31 0.89 -13.59 -13.65
C ILE A 31 0.84 -12.37 -14.57
N ASP A 32 -0.30 -11.69 -14.59
CA ASP A 32 -0.49 -10.49 -15.41
C ASP A 32 -0.35 -9.20 -14.61
N SER A 33 -0.63 -9.26 -13.33
CA SER A 33 -0.68 -8.06 -12.47
C SER A 33 -0.29 -8.43 -11.06
N TYR A 34 0.28 -7.46 -10.33
CA TYR A 34 0.53 -7.61 -8.91
C TYR A 34 0.46 -6.28 -8.20
N ILE A 35 0.19 -6.34 -6.91
CA ILE A 35 0.28 -5.22 -5.99
C ILE A 35 1.11 -5.68 -4.79
N VAL A 36 2.15 -4.94 -4.47
CA VAL A 36 2.93 -5.15 -3.25
C VAL A 36 2.81 -3.87 -2.44
N SER A 37 2.41 -4.01 -1.19
CA SER A 37 2.31 -2.87 -0.29
C SER A 37 2.62 -3.30 1.13
N CYS A 38 3.40 -2.51 1.82
CA CYS A 38 3.61 -2.68 3.25
C CYS A 38 3.66 -1.31 3.92
N CYS A 39 3.32 -1.31 5.18
CA CYS A 39 3.20 -0.08 5.94
C CYS A 39 3.79 -0.28 7.34
N THR A 40 4.48 0.74 7.83
CA THR A 40 4.90 0.80 9.22
C THR A 40 4.28 2.02 9.87
N THR A 41 4.03 1.92 11.16
CA THR A 41 3.47 3.03 11.94
C THR A 41 4.43 3.39 13.07
N THR A 42 4.53 4.68 13.37
CA THR A 42 5.37 5.19 14.45
C THR A 42 4.57 6.21 15.25
N PRO A 43 4.45 6.05 16.59
CA PRO A 43 3.78 7.06 17.41
C PRO A 43 4.53 8.38 17.35
N THR A 44 3.79 9.50 17.31
CA THR A 44 4.35 10.83 17.36
C THR A 44 4.25 11.40 18.78
N ALA A 45 5.04 12.45 19.06
CA ALA A 45 5.08 13.07 20.37
C ALA A 45 3.74 13.72 20.78
N ASP A 46 2.92 14.10 19.79
CA ASP A 46 1.63 14.74 20.04
C ASP A 46 0.47 13.75 20.20
N GLY A 47 0.77 12.47 20.29
CA GLY A 47 -0.24 11.41 20.44
C GLY A 47 -0.80 10.90 19.12
N GLY A 48 -0.28 11.38 17.98
CA GLY A 48 -0.67 10.90 16.68
C GLY A 48 0.13 9.70 16.21
N THR A 49 0.03 9.39 14.94
CA THR A 49 0.73 8.27 14.33
C THR A 49 1.25 8.67 12.95
N ASP A 50 2.52 8.44 12.71
CA ASP A 50 3.11 8.57 11.38
C ASP A 50 3.01 7.23 10.66
N TYR A 51 2.70 7.29 9.38
CA TYR A 51 2.62 6.13 8.50
C TYR A 51 3.67 6.23 7.42
N ASP A 52 4.48 5.18 7.29
CA ASP A 52 5.40 5.04 6.18
C ASP A 52 4.99 3.81 5.39
N SER A 53 4.84 3.95 4.09
CA SER A 53 4.47 2.83 3.25
C SER A 53 5.30 2.78 1.99
N GLY A 54 5.52 1.55 1.53
CA GLY A 54 6.10 1.29 0.23
C GLY A 54 5.11 0.48 -0.58
N SER A 55 4.86 0.90 -1.81
CA SER A 55 3.93 0.20 -2.69
C SER A 55 4.49 0.14 -4.10
N THR A 56 4.30 -1.01 -4.73
CA THR A 56 4.64 -1.22 -6.13
C THR A 56 3.48 -1.93 -6.80
N THR A 57 3.10 -1.44 -7.96
CA THR A 57 2.02 -2.05 -8.75
C THR A 57 2.52 -2.33 -10.16
N TYR A 58 2.02 -3.40 -10.76
CA TYR A 58 2.28 -3.78 -12.13
C TYR A 58 1.02 -4.37 -12.75
N GLY A 59 0.76 -4.00 -13.99
CA GLY A 59 -0.39 -4.52 -14.72
C GLY A 59 -1.31 -3.42 -15.22
N ASN A 60 -2.36 -3.80 -15.95
CA ASN A 60 -3.30 -2.83 -16.47
C ASN A 60 -4.25 -2.33 -15.38
N PRO A 61 -4.84 -1.11 -15.58
CA PRO A 61 -5.71 -0.51 -14.56
C PRO A 61 -6.91 -1.38 -14.16
N ASP A 62 -7.53 -2.07 -15.11
CA ASP A 62 -8.70 -2.90 -14.81
C ASP A 62 -8.37 -4.05 -13.87
N SER A 63 -7.25 -4.73 -14.11
CA SER A 63 -6.79 -5.81 -13.23
C SER A 63 -6.45 -5.29 -11.84
N LEU A 64 -5.79 -4.13 -11.77
CA LEU A 64 -5.42 -3.53 -10.50
C LEU A 64 -6.65 -3.13 -9.68
N VAL A 65 -7.67 -2.56 -10.31
CA VAL A 65 -8.92 -2.21 -9.64
C VAL A 65 -9.62 -3.45 -9.12
N LYS A 66 -9.68 -4.53 -9.90
CA LYS A 66 -10.27 -5.78 -9.46
C LYS A 66 -9.52 -6.37 -8.27
N MET A 67 -8.20 -6.33 -8.29
CA MET A 67 -7.38 -6.81 -7.18
C MET A 67 -7.66 -6.00 -5.90
N MET A 68 -7.79 -4.68 -6.01
CA MET A 68 -8.14 -3.84 -4.87
C MET A 68 -9.53 -4.18 -4.33
N SER A 69 -10.48 -4.49 -5.23
CA SER A 69 -11.81 -4.92 -4.82
C SER A 69 -11.77 -6.21 -4.01
N PHE A 70 -10.94 -7.18 -4.41
CA PHE A 70 -10.76 -8.41 -3.64
C PHE A 70 -10.18 -8.13 -2.26
N ILE A 71 -9.19 -7.23 -2.19
CA ILE A 71 -8.58 -6.84 -0.90
C ILE A 71 -9.64 -6.24 0.03
N ILE A 72 -10.48 -5.36 -0.49
CA ILE A 72 -11.54 -4.73 0.30
C ILE A 72 -12.54 -5.78 0.82
N CYS A 73 -12.91 -6.74 -0.01
CA CYS A 73 -13.79 -7.83 0.40
C CYS A 73 -13.12 -8.72 1.45
N ASP A 74 -11.82 -8.97 1.33
CA ASP A 74 -11.06 -9.73 2.32
C ASP A 74 -11.03 -9.02 3.68
N ILE A 75 -10.91 -7.70 3.67
CA ILE A 75 -10.96 -6.91 4.90
C ILE A 75 -12.30 -7.10 5.61
N GLU A 76 -13.42 -7.08 4.86
CA GLU A 76 -14.73 -7.34 5.45
C GLU A 76 -14.81 -8.74 6.04
N ALA A 77 -14.37 -9.73 5.28
CA ALA A 77 -14.46 -11.13 5.70
C ALA A 77 -13.62 -11.44 6.94
N HIS A 78 -12.40 -10.89 7.00
CA HIS A 78 -11.43 -11.25 8.05
C HIS A 78 -11.38 -10.25 9.21
N LYS A 79 -11.68 -8.99 8.97
CA LYS A 79 -11.60 -7.92 9.99
C LYS A 79 -12.95 -7.39 10.41
N LYS A 80 -14.03 -7.86 9.79
CA LYS A 80 -15.39 -7.46 10.13
C LYS A 80 -15.66 -5.98 9.95
N ILE A 81 -14.97 -5.34 8.99
CA ILE A 81 -15.19 -3.94 8.64
C ILE A 81 -16.02 -3.92 7.38
N PRO A 82 -17.26 -3.36 7.41
CA PRO A 82 -18.13 -3.34 6.24
C PRO A 82 -17.48 -2.64 5.04
N VAL A 83 -17.73 -3.14 3.85
CA VAL A 83 -17.17 -2.57 2.60
C VAL A 83 -17.40 -1.07 2.49
N PRO A 84 -18.62 -0.53 2.73
CA PRO A 84 -18.81 0.92 2.63
C PRO A 84 -17.93 1.72 3.58
N ALA A 85 -17.73 1.23 4.81
CA ALA A 85 -16.87 1.89 5.78
C ALA A 85 -15.41 1.92 5.31
N THR A 86 -14.93 0.82 4.75
CA THR A 86 -13.58 0.74 4.19
C THR A 86 -13.41 1.71 3.02
N ILE A 87 -14.38 1.76 2.11
CA ILE A 87 -14.32 2.66 0.97
C ILE A 87 -14.29 4.13 1.41
N MET A 88 -15.13 4.49 2.38
CA MET A 88 -15.14 5.86 2.92
C MET A 88 -13.80 6.22 3.57
N ALA A 89 -13.23 5.30 4.33
CA ALA A 89 -11.93 5.50 4.97
C ALA A 89 -10.82 5.68 3.94
N ILE A 90 -10.84 4.89 2.86
CA ILE A 90 -9.86 5.01 1.78
C ILE A 90 -9.99 6.38 1.10
N MET A 91 -11.21 6.81 0.78
CA MET A 91 -11.42 8.11 0.14
C MET A 91 -10.95 9.25 1.02
N GLU A 92 -11.23 9.20 2.32
CA GLU A 92 -10.79 10.23 3.25
C GLU A 92 -9.26 10.25 3.37
N THR A 93 -8.65 9.08 3.44
CA THR A 93 -7.18 8.97 3.49
C THR A 93 -6.54 9.56 2.23
N ILE A 94 -7.10 9.28 1.06
CA ILE A 94 -6.60 9.83 -0.20
C ILE A 94 -6.71 11.36 -0.20
N LYS A 95 -7.82 11.91 0.28
CA LYS A 95 -7.98 13.35 0.39
C LYS A 95 -6.92 13.98 1.29
N GLN A 96 -6.66 13.36 2.44
CA GLN A 96 -5.65 13.83 3.38
C GLN A 96 -4.26 13.78 2.76
N MET A 97 -3.94 12.70 2.07
CA MET A 97 -2.66 12.54 1.41
C MET A 97 -2.45 13.60 0.34
N LYS A 98 -3.46 13.91 -0.45
CA LYS A 98 -3.38 14.92 -1.50
C LYS A 98 -3.27 16.34 -0.96
N ARG A 99 -3.81 16.60 0.24
CA ARG A 99 -3.69 17.88 0.93
C ARG A 99 -2.40 18.03 1.68
N GLY A 100 -1.83 16.92 2.13
CA GLY A 100 -0.64 16.92 2.95
C GLY A 100 0.61 17.28 2.17
N ALA A 101 1.50 18.03 2.82
CA ALA A 101 2.81 18.32 2.26
C ALA A 101 3.59 17.01 2.11
N GLY A 102 4.23 16.83 0.99
CA GLY A 102 5.08 15.67 0.75
C GLY A 102 4.42 14.54 -0.01
N TYR A 103 3.10 14.61 -0.25
CA TYR A 103 2.47 13.63 -1.11
C TYR A 103 2.71 13.98 -2.58
N SER A 104 3.28 13.05 -3.31
CA SER A 104 3.46 13.20 -4.75
C SER A 104 3.11 11.89 -5.44
N VAL A 105 2.45 12.01 -6.58
CA VAL A 105 2.19 10.87 -7.45
C VAL A 105 3.27 10.85 -8.50
N ARG A 106 4.04 9.77 -8.53
CA ARG A 106 5.00 9.54 -9.60
C ARG A 106 4.34 8.69 -10.66
N GLN A 107 4.32 9.24 -11.81
CA GLN A 107 3.88 8.49 -12.99
C GLN A 107 5.07 7.82 -13.65
#